data_a7477aa87b41128ff7d0ef3c7e91ba61
#
_entry.id   a7477aa87b41128ff7d0ef3c7e91ba61
#
_cell.length_a   1.000
_cell.length_b   1.000
_cell.length_c   1.000
_cell.angle_alpha   90.00
_cell.angle_beta   90.00
_cell.angle_gamma   90.00
#
_symmetry.space_group_name_H-M   'P 1'
#
loop_
_entity.id
_entity.type
_entity.pdbx_description
1 polymer ?
#
loop_
_entity_poly.entity_id
_entity_poly.type
_entity_poly.pdbx_seq_one_letter_code
_entity_poly.pdbx_strand_id
1 'polypeptide(L)'
;MNIQINNIHSTNSLSVIKVLSRIKKYDVVVIGSDIYEKGECAGSLLVDKYYRAPPITHESEYINFLNEINEKENIDLLIPASDAEAVLLSKYSTQVKTKFFLADYETVSLFKDKLKATQALMKNNIKVPRICDNLFNEKKVIFRKRNSVNSM
;
A
#
# COMPACT_ATOMS: atom_id res chain seq x y z
N MET A 1 20.84 3.29 3.45
CA MET A 1 19.49 3.08 4.04
C MET A 1 18.71 2.18 3.12
N ASN A 2 18.22 1.04 3.64
CA ASN A 2 17.55 -0.01 2.86
C ASN A 2 16.03 0.17 3.00
N ILE A 3 15.38 0.48 1.89
CA ILE A 3 13.92 0.75 1.85
C ILE A 3 13.24 -0.35 1.05
N GLN A 4 12.29 -1.04 1.67
CA GLN A 4 11.45 -2.01 0.98
C GLN A 4 10.17 -1.36 0.48
N ILE A 5 9.82 -1.64 -0.77
CA ILE A 5 8.57 -1.22 -1.42
C ILE A 5 7.98 -2.43 -2.10
N ASN A 6 6.74 -2.75 -1.79
CA ASN A 6 6.03 -3.87 -2.40
C ASN A 6 5.04 -3.39 -3.46
N ASN A 7 4.44 -4.36 -4.18
CA ASN A 7 3.44 -4.04 -5.22
C ASN A 7 3.99 -3.06 -6.27
N ILE A 8 5.23 -3.32 -6.73
CA ILE A 8 5.98 -2.36 -7.55
C ILE A 8 5.51 -2.25 -9.01
N HIS A 9 4.50 -3.04 -9.42
CA HIS A 9 3.79 -2.81 -10.68
C HIS A 9 2.83 -1.60 -10.61
N SER A 10 2.48 -1.14 -9.40
CA SER A 10 1.53 -0.05 -9.22
C SER A 10 2.14 1.32 -9.53
N THR A 11 1.33 2.26 -9.99
CA THR A 11 1.76 3.64 -10.23
C THR A 11 2.22 4.36 -8.96
N ASN A 12 1.64 4.01 -7.80
CA ASN A 12 2.04 4.56 -6.51
C ASN A 12 3.48 4.16 -6.17
N SER A 13 3.79 2.86 -6.24
CA SER A 13 5.15 2.36 -6.00
C SER A 13 6.17 2.95 -6.96
N LEU A 14 5.84 3.00 -8.26
CA LEU A 14 6.72 3.61 -9.27
C LEU A 14 7.00 5.08 -8.96
N SER A 15 6.02 5.82 -8.46
CA SER A 15 6.21 7.22 -8.08
C SER A 15 7.16 7.34 -6.88
N VAL A 16 7.01 6.50 -5.87
CA VAL A 16 7.91 6.47 -4.70
C VAL A 16 9.34 6.08 -5.12
N ILE A 17 9.51 5.03 -5.92
CA ILE A 17 10.81 4.58 -6.44
C ILE A 17 11.52 5.74 -7.17
N LYS A 18 10.82 6.45 -8.06
CA LYS A 18 11.35 7.60 -8.79
C LYS A 18 11.75 8.76 -7.87
N VAL A 19 11.05 8.99 -6.78
CA VAL A 19 11.43 10.00 -5.79
C VAL A 19 12.68 9.56 -5.06
N LEU A 20 12.73 8.31 -4.57
CA LEU A 20 13.88 7.78 -3.85
C LEU A 20 15.15 7.79 -4.69
N SER A 21 15.08 7.45 -5.99
CA SER A 21 16.24 7.48 -6.89
C SER A 21 16.85 8.88 -7.10
N ARG A 22 16.12 9.94 -6.75
CA ARG A 22 16.59 11.34 -6.84
C ARG A 22 17.23 11.86 -5.56
N ILE A 23 17.11 11.11 -4.45
CA ILE A 23 17.68 11.50 -3.17
C ILE A 23 19.19 11.26 -3.22
N LYS A 24 19.97 12.34 -3.34
CA LYS A 24 21.44 12.28 -3.38
C LYS A 24 22.09 12.45 -2.00
N LYS A 25 21.32 12.87 -1.01
CA LYS A 25 21.84 13.14 0.36
C LYS A 25 22.14 11.87 1.13
N TYR A 26 21.46 10.77 0.81
CA TYR A 26 21.58 9.50 1.49
C TYR A 26 21.86 8.41 0.47
N ASP A 27 22.66 7.43 0.83
CA ASP A 27 22.81 6.19 0.08
C ASP A 27 21.57 5.33 0.33
N VAL A 28 20.63 5.35 -0.62
CA VAL A 28 19.37 4.64 -0.54
C VAL A 28 19.42 3.44 -1.48
N VAL A 29 19.23 2.25 -0.90
CA VAL A 29 19.06 0.99 -1.64
C VAL A 29 17.57 0.65 -1.62
N VAL A 30 16.97 0.50 -2.79
CA VAL A 30 15.55 0.18 -2.92
C VAL A 30 15.38 -1.31 -3.17
N ILE A 31 14.69 -1.98 -2.25
CA ILE A 31 14.34 -3.38 -2.35
C ILE A 31 12.87 -3.47 -2.77
N GLY A 32 12.63 -3.97 -3.98
CA GLY A 32 11.29 -4.11 -4.53
C GLY A 32 10.75 -5.52 -4.46
N SER A 33 9.44 -5.68 -4.29
CA SER A 33 8.79 -6.98 -4.45
C SER A 33 7.43 -6.89 -5.15
N ASP A 34 7.08 -7.99 -5.80
CA ASP A 34 5.79 -8.16 -6.47
C ASP A 34 5.45 -9.64 -6.62
N ILE A 35 4.19 -9.96 -6.95
CA ILE A 35 3.75 -11.34 -7.27
C ILE A 35 4.28 -11.83 -8.63
N TYR A 36 4.68 -10.92 -9.51
CA TYR A 36 5.18 -11.20 -10.85
C TYR A 36 6.65 -11.65 -10.83
N GLU A 37 7.12 -12.22 -11.93
CA GLU A 37 8.55 -12.49 -12.11
C GLU A 37 9.32 -11.19 -12.45
N LYS A 38 10.64 -11.22 -12.21
CA LYS A 38 11.50 -10.09 -12.57
C LYS A 38 11.45 -9.85 -14.09
N GLY A 39 11.15 -8.62 -14.49
CA GLY A 39 11.00 -8.22 -15.89
C GLY A 39 9.55 -8.19 -16.38
N GLU A 40 8.60 -8.84 -15.69
CA GLU A 40 7.20 -8.80 -16.07
C GLU A 40 6.51 -7.49 -15.68
N CYS A 41 7.07 -6.73 -14.76
CA CYS A 41 6.61 -5.38 -14.43
C CYS A 41 7.77 -4.37 -14.48
N ALA A 42 7.48 -3.15 -14.93
CA ALA A 42 8.49 -2.09 -15.08
C ALA A 42 9.23 -1.77 -13.77
N GLY A 43 8.54 -1.84 -12.65
CA GLY A 43 9.12 -1.58 -11.32
C GLY A 43 10.27 -2.50 -10.97
N SER A 44 10.24 -3.76 -11.44
CA SER A 44 11.29 -4.74 -11.16
C SER A 44 12.66 -4.41 -11.78
N LEU A 45 12.68 -3.51 -12.77
CA LEU A 45 13.88 -3.01 -13.43
C LEU A 45 14.39 -1.68 -12.84
N LEU A 46 13.61 -1.07 -11.94
CA LEU A 46 13.90 0.24 -11.36
C LEU A 46 14.36 0.17 -9.90
N VAL A 47 14.43 -1.02 -9.34
CA VAL A 47 14.89 -1.28 -7.97
C VAL A 47 16.26 -1.92 -7.96
N ASP A 48 17.04 -1.72 -6.88
CA ASP A 48 18.37 -2.29 -6.76
C ASP A 48 18.33 -3.81 -6.55
N LYS A 49 17.35 -4.28 -5.75
CA LYS A 49 17.10 -5.70 -5.52
C LYS A 49 15.62 -6.01 -5.70
N TYR A 50 15.34 -7.17 -6.26
CA TYR A 50 13.99 -7.62 -6.54
C TYR A 50 13.72 -8.99 -5.95
N TYR A 51 12.54 -9.17 -5.36
CA TYR A 51 12.04 -10.41 -4.79
C TYR A 51 10.62 -10.69 -5.27
N ARG A 52 10.34 -11.95 -5.62
CA ARG A 52 8.98 -12.38 -5.88
C ARG A 52 8.27 -12.62 -4.55
N ALA A 53 7.16 -11.91 -4.34
CA ALA A 53 6.34 -12.03 -3.15
C ALA A 53 5.23 -13.08 -3.34
N PRO A 54 4.81 -13.78 -2.28
CA PRO A 54 3.58 -14.56 -2.31
C PRO A 54 2.37 -13.62 -2.46
N PRO A 55 1.20 -14.14 -2.93
CA PRO A 55 -0.04 -13.35 -2.95
C PRO A 55 -0.40 -12.87 -1.55
N ILE A 56 -0.81 -11.59 -1.46
CA ILE A 56 -1.20 -10.97 -0.18
C ILE A 56 -2.40 -11.65 0.50
N THR A 57 -3.19 -12.41 -0.26
CA THR A 57 -4.28 -13.24 0.25
C THR A 57 -3.79 -14.41 1.11
N HIS A 58 -2.53 -14.81 0.97
CA HIS A 58 -1.86 -15.76 1.83
C HIS A 58 -1.17 -15.03 2.99
N GLU A 59 -1.99 -14.46 3.89
CA GLU A 59 -1.54 -13.49 4.90
C GLU A 59 -0.30 -13.96 5.67
N SER A 60 -0.29 -15.19 6.18
CA SER A 60 0.83 -15.72 6.97
C SER A 60 2.12 -15.87 6.15
N GLU A 61 2.01 -16.37 4.91
CA GLU A 61 3.16 -16.50 4.01
C GLU A 61 3.72 -15.11 3.66
N TYR A 62 2.84 -14.13 3.45
CA TYR A 62 3.25 -12.77 3.13
C TYR A 62 3.99 -12.11 4.29
N ILE A 63 3.51 -12.26 5.54
CA ILE A 63 4.20 -11.75 6.73
C ILE A 63 5.56 -12.42 6.95
N ASN A 64 5.64 -13.74 6.76
CA ASN A 64 6.91 -14.47 6.84
C ASN A 64 7.89 -13.97 5.78
N PHE A 65 7.44 -13.83 4.53
CA PHE A 65 8.24 -13.26 3.44
C PHE A 65 8.80 -11.88 3.79
N LEU A 66 7.99 -10.97 4.35
CA LEU A 66 8.46 -9.65 4.77
C LEU A 66 9.56 -9.75 5.84
N ASN A 67 9.41 -10.64 6.81
CA ASN A 67 10.39 -10.83 7.86
C ASN A 67 11.68 -11.48 7.35
N GLU A 68 11.60 -12.42 6.40
CA GLU A 68 12.78 -13.00 5.74
C GLU A 68 13.56 -11.97 4.93
N ILE A 69 12.87 -11.10 4.18
CA ILE A 69 13.52 -10.01 3.45
C ILE A 69 14.15 -9.00 4.42
N ASN A 70 13.45 -8.69 5.53
CA ASN A 70 14.01 -7.82 6.55
C ASN A 70 15.33 -8.36 7.13
N GLU A 71 15.38 -9.64 7.46
CA GLU A 71 16.57 -10.28 8.01
C GLU A 71 17.72 -10.33 6.98
N LYS A 72 17.39 -10.66 5.73
CA LYS A 72 18.36 -10.79 4.64
C LYS A 72 18.95 -9.46 4.21
N GLU A 73 18.13 -8.42 4.12
CA GLU A 73 18.47 -7.13 3.53
C GLU A 73 18.68 -6.02 4.57
N ASN A 74 18.47 -6.29 5.87
CA ASN A 74 18.53 -5.31 6.94
C ASN A 74 17.68 -4.07 6.61
N ILE A 75 16.39 -4.27 6.41
CA ILE A 75 15.47 -3.22 5.98
C ILE A 75 15.28 -2.17 7.09
N ASP A 76 15.56 -0.92 6.78
CA ASP A 76 15.36 0.22 7.68
C ASP A 76 13.91 0.70 7.70
N LEU A 77 13.21 0.60 6.54
CA LEU A 77 11.85 1.09 6.39
C LEU A 77 11.11 0.29 5.31
N LEU A 78 9.90 -0.15 5.62
CA LEU A 78 8.92 -0.68 4.68
C LEU A 78 7.89 0.40 4.35
N ILE A 79 7.69 0.67 3.06
CA ILE A 79 6.68 1.61 2.55
C ILE A 79 5.55 0.80 1.89
N PRO A 80 4.39 0.68 2.53
CA PRO A 80 3.24 0.02 1.93
C PRO A 80 2.69 0.85 0.76
N ALA A 81 2.44 0.21 -0.36
CA ALA A 81 2.03 0.89 -1.58
C ALA A 81 0.60 0.56 -2.03
N SER A 82 -0.10 -0.28 -1.29
CA SER A 82 -1.51 -0.62 -1.57
C SER A 82 -2.37 -0.62 -0.32
N ASP A 83 -3.68 -0.35 -0.49
CA ASP A 83 -4.66 -0.39 0.60
C ASP A 83 -4.74 -1.79 1.24
N ALA A 84 -4.58 -2.86 0.45
CA ALA A 84 -4.60 -4.23 0.95
C ALA A 84 -3.42 -4.50 1.87
N GLU A 85 -2.23 -4.05 1.48
CA GLU A 85 -1.03 -4.18 2.28
C GLU A 85 -1.09 -3.33 3.55
N ALA A 86 -1.58 -2.09 3.45
CA ALA A 86 -1.76 -1.24 4.62
C ALA A 86 -2.67 -1.89 5.68
N VAL A 87 -3.77 -2.51 5.25
CA VAL A 87 -4.66 -3.26 6.16
C VAL A 87 -3.96 -4.47 6.76
N LEU A 88 -3.23 -5.25 5.95
CA LEU A 88 -2.52 -6.43 6.43
C LEU A 88 -1.45 -6.06 7.46
N LEU A 89 -0.60 -5.09 7.15
CA LEU A 89 0.46 -4.63 8.04
C LEU A 89 -0.09 -4.06 9.35
N SER A 90 -1.17 -3.27 9.31
CA SER A 90 -1.80 -2.76 10.53
C SER A 90 -2.40 -3.88 11.38
N LYS A 91 -3.01 -4.91 10.76
CA LYS A 91 -3.57 -6.10 11.43
C LYS A 91 -2.49 -6.92 12.14
N TYR A 92 -1.34 -7.10 11.48
CA TYR A 92 -0.22 -7.92 11.96
C TYR A 92 0.98 -7.09 12.44
N SER A 93 0.73 -5.88 12.91
CA SER A 93 1.79 -4.91 13.28
C SER A 93 2.79 -5.44 14.31
N THR A 94 2.36 -6.32 15.21
CA THR A 94 3.23 -6.95 16.22
C THR A 94 4.06 -8.12 15.68
N GLN A 95 3.72 -8.65 14.50
CA GLN A 95 4.42 -9.78 13.88
C GLN A 95 5.41 -9.35 12.80
N VAL A 96 5.24 -8.13 12.25
CA VAL A 96 6.15 -7.57 11.25
C VAL A 96 7.34 -6.93 11.95
N LYS A 97 8.54 -7.41 11.68
CA LYS A 97 9.79 -6.96 12.32
C LYS A 97 10.32 -5.64 11.74
N THR A 98 9.96 -5.32 10.51
CA THR A 98 10.39 -4.11 9.82
C THR A 98 9.60 -2.89 10.29
N LYS A 99 10.26 -1.74 10.40
CA LYS A 99 9.59 -0.46 10.68
C LYS A 99 8.72 -0.04 9.51
N PHE A 100 7.52 0.44 9.81
CA PHE A 100 6.61 1.09 8.85
C PHE A 100 5.76 2.13 9.59
N PHE A 101 5.18 3.06 8.86
CA PHE A 101 4.30 4.10 9.41
C PHE A 101 2.89 3.95 8.87
N LEU A 102 1.99 3.50 9.72
CA LEU A 102 0.55 3.37 9.45
C LEU A 102 -0.24 3.77 10.69
N ALA A 103 -1.50 4.16 10.49
CA ALA A 103 -2.46 4.24 11.57
C ALA A 103 -2.80 2.82 12.07
N ASP A 104 -3.50 2.74 13.21
CA ASP A 104 -4.00 1.48 13.74
C ASP A 104 -4.97 0.78 12.77
N TYR A 105 -5.19 -0.50 13.01
CA TYR A 105 -6.00 -1.36 12.14
C TYR A 105 -7.44 -0.85 11.96
N GLU A 106 -8.05 -0.31 13.02
CA GLU A 106 -9.43 0.18 12.97
C GLU A 106 -9.52 1.39 12.03
N THR A 107 -8.59 2.32 12.17
CA THR A 107 -8.48 3.51 11.30
C THR A 107 -8.23 3.12 9.84
N VAL A 108 -7.22 2.27 9.57
CA VAL A 108 -6.90 1.85 8.20
C VAL A 108 -8.08 1.10 7.57
N SER A 109 -8.73 0.20 8.31
CA SER A 109 -9.88 -0.57 7.84
C SER A 109 -11.09 0.33 7.57
N LEU A 110 -11.31 1.35 8.41
CA LEU A 110 -12.38 2.34 8.21
C LEU A 110 -12.17 3.09 6.88
N PHE A 111 -10.96 3.58 6.63
CA PHE A 111 -10.67 4.38 5.44
C PHE A 111 -10.57 3.56 4.15
N LYS A 112 -10.34 2.26 4.23
CA LYS A 112 -10.46 1.34 3.09
C LYS A 112 -11.89 1.31 2.52
N ASP A 113 -12.90 1.36 3.38
CA ASP A 113 -14.32 1.44 2.99
C ASP A 113 -14.73 2.92 2.82
N LYS A 114 -14.78 3.37 1.56
CA LYS A 114 -15.06 4.79 1.24
C LYS A 114 -16.41 5.30 1.75
N LEU A 115 -17.42 4.44 1.84
CA LEU A 115 -18.72 4.82 2.39
C LEU A 115 -18.64 5.01 3.90
N LYS A 116 -18.04 4.05 4.62
CA LYS A 116 -17.85 4.16 6.06
C LYS A 116 -16.97 5.36 6.42
N ALA A 117 -15.87 5.57 5.69
CA ALA A 117 -15.01 6.73 5.87
C ALA A 117 -15.76 8.06 5.69
N THR A 118 -16.55 8.19 4.61
CA THR A 118 -17.37 9.37 4.37
C THR A 118 -18.36 9.60 5.51
N GLN A 119 -19.05 8.56 5.95
CA GLN A 119 -19.99 8.64 7.08
C GLN A 119 -19.31 9.05 8.40
N ALA A 120 -18.12 8.50 8.67
CA ALA A 120 -17.34 8.86 9.86
C ALA A 120 -16.89 10.33 9.83
N LEU A 121 -16.44 10.82 8.67
CA LEU A 121 -16.07 12.21 8.48
C LEU A 121 -17.27 13.15 8.67
N MET A 122 -18.45 12.80 8.13
CA MET A 122 -19.69 13.57 8.33
C MET A 122 -20.07 13.64 9.80
N LYS A 123 -19.99 12.55 10.54
CA LYS A 123 -20.28 12.52 11.99
C LYS A 123 -19.37 13.46 12.79
N ASN A 124 -18.17 13.73 12.29
CA ASN A 124 -17.20 14.63 12.90
C ASN A 124 -17.24 16.06 12.29
N ASN A 125 -18.34 16.43 11.62
CA ASN A 125 -18.55 17.74 11.01
C ASN A 125 -17.49 18.13 9.95
N ILE A 126 -16.81 17.14 9.36
CA ILE A 126 -15.86 17.37 8.26
C ILE A 126 -16.66 17.42 6.96
N LYS A 127 -16.41 18.46 6.16
CA LYS A 127 -17.07 18.61 4.85
C LYS A 127 -16.62 17.48 3.91
N VAL A 128 -17.59 16.75 3.40
CA VAL A 128 -17.39 15.67 2.44
C VAL A 128 -18.38 15.78 1.30
N PRO A 129 -18.15 15.15 0.14
CA PRO A 129 -19.14 15.04 -0.91
C PRO A 129 -20.42 14.39 -0.39
N ARG A 130 -21.57 14.89 -0.83
CA ARG A 130 -22.87 14.31 -0.46
C ARG A 130 -22.99 12.87 -1.00
N ILE A 131 -23.44 11.97 -0.15
CA ILE A 131 -23.81 10.62 -0.58
C ILE A 131 -25.17 10.68 -1.24
N CYS A 132 -25.27 10.18 -2.46
CA CYS A 132 -26.52 10.10 -3.23
C CYS A 132 -27.06 8.69 -3.22
N ASP A 133 -28.28 8.52 -2.75
CA ASP A 133 -29.02 7.26 -2.78
C ASP A 133 -29.91 7.16 -4.04
N ASN A 134 -30.24 8.28 -4.66
CA ASN A 134 -31.07 8.35 -5.85
C ASN A 134 -30.44 9.26 -6.93
N LEU A 135 -30.21 8.68 -8.11
CA LEU A 135 -29.51 9.35 -9.22
C LEU A 135 -30.42 10.21 -10.08
N PHE A 136 -31.73 10.00 -10.04
CA PHE A 136 -32.67 10.63 -10.99
C PHE A 136 -32.81 12.14 -10.80
N ASN A 137 -32.47 12.65 -9.62
CA ASN A 137 -32.62 14.09 -9.29
C ASN A 137 -31.30 14.86 -9.33
N GLU A 138 -30.19 14.24 -9.76
CA GLU A 138 -28.86 14.84 -9.71
C GLU A 138 -28.34 15.19 -11.10
N LYS A 139 -27.87 16.44 -11.27
CA LYS A 139 -27.30 16.92 -12.53
C LYS A 139 -25.92 16.30 -12.85
N LYS A 140 -25.13 15.98 -11.83
CA LYS A 140 -23.80 15.35 -11.95
C LYS A 140 -23.54 14.47 -10.74
N VAL A 141 -23.06 13.25 -10.97
CA VAL A 141 -22.68 12.30 -9.93
C VAL A 141 -21.33 11.65 -10.27
N ILE A 142 -20.59 11.31 -9.23
CA ILE A 142 -19.34 10.54 -9.34
C ILE A 142 -19.58 9.17 -8.73
N PHE A 143 -19.43 8.13 -9.53
CA PHE A 143 -19.48 6.76 -9.07
C PHE A 143 -18.10 6.34 -8.57
N ARG A 144 -18.07 5.74 -7.39
CA ARG A 144 -16.84 5.16 -6.82
C ARG A 144 -17.13 3.77 -6.29
N LYS A 145 -16.24 2.83 -6.56
CA LYS A 145 -16.28 1.54 -5.87
C LYS A 145 -16.13 1.77 -4.37
N ARG A 146 -16.91 1.08 -3.56
CA ARG A 146 -16.88 1.18 -2.10
C ARG A 146 -15.50 0.81 -1.55
N ASN A 147 -14.95 -0.30 -2.01
CA ASN A 147 -13.60 -0.74 -1.70
C ASN A 147 -12.73 -0.62 -2.95
N SER A 148 -11.53 -0.09 -2.82
CA SER A 148 -10.52 -0.20 -3.87
C SER A 148 -10.05 -1.65 -3.89
N VAL A 149 -10.46 -2.36 -4.94
CA VAL A 149 -9.73 -3.57 -5.32
C VAL A 149 -8.67 -3.06 -6.28
N ASN A 150 -7.39 -3.36 -6.03
CA ASN A 150 -6.38 -3.15 -7.05
C ASN A 150 -6.91 -3.79 -8.31
N SER A 151 -7.11 -2.97 -9.34
CA SER A 151 -7.38 -3.48 -10.68
C SER A 151 -6.20 -4.38 -11.04
N MET A 152 -6.50 -5.68 -11.14
CA MET A 152 -5.64 -6.56 -11.91
C MET A 152 -5.51 -6.02 -13.32
#